data_3efdccb46780d21a72d2b1cfbed25700
#
_entry.id   3efdccb46780d21a72d2b1cfbed25700
#
_cell.length_a   1.000
_cell.length_b   1.000
_cell.length_c   1.000
_cell.angle_alpha   90.00
_cell.angle_beta   90.00
_cell.angle_gamma   90.00
#
_symmetry.space_group_name_H-M   'P 1'
#
loop_
_entity.id
_entity.type
_entity.pdbx_description
1 polymer ?
#
loop_
_entity_poly.entity_id
_entity_poly.type
_entity_poly.pdbx_seq_one_letter_code
_entity_poly.pdbx_strand_id
1 'polypeptide(L)'
;MTRRPSRRAAPLCVLLTGLLAGTLLRPTSAAHAQAEPSPAMPSKAATADLTPPSASARLRVDGSLSDIVALGPDNVWAVGQEGVWDDWQSRGVITHWDGRSWNAVDIRNDASGAGRLRSVAAASPTELWAVGEGHDSRPYVVRGDGSSFDRVDVGELRAGDWLGGVAAVPGRVVAVGSRDGQPMIATGTSSGWTVTGRDSRGTLYGVALVSAKEGWAVGETTRGPFVLRLSGGKWKPARVPRIKGGFLRDVYARGARHAVAIGGVYRSSGKIYPLALEWNGKRWSRMRVPNRAAELYGVTGDGDGRLWAVGYDPARPQEPFVLRHSGGRWRTERGGGAGGDRTVRLQAVTHVTGLTMAVGHIVDRSGRYTDLIETVGGDEAA
;
A
#
# COMPACT_ATOMS: atom_id res chain seq x y z
N MET A 1 -12.39 80.25 -14.06
CA MET A 1 -11.20 79.53 -13.61
C MET A 1 -11.52 78.03 -13.52
N THR A 2 -11.31 77.34 -14.59
CA THR A 2 -11.72 75.96 -14.80
C THR A 2 -10.47 75.11 -14.85
N ARG A 3 -10.26 74.22 -13.84
CA ARG A 3 -9.17 73.25 -13.84
C ARG A 3 -9.65 71.97 -14.51
N ARG A 4 -8.98 71.59 -15.58
CA ARG A 4 -9.11 70.28 -16.24
C ARG A 4 -8.53 69.16 -15.34
N PRO A 5 -9.14 67.98 -15.27
CA PRO A 5 -8.52 66.81 -14.65
C PRO A 5 -7.59 66.13 -15.66
N SER A 6 -6.40 65.82 -15.19
CA SER A 6 -5.36 65.07 -15.92
C SER A 6 -5.79 63.62 -16.17
N ARG A 7 -5.69 63.18 -17.40
CA ARG A 7 -5.78 61.75 -17.79
C ARG A 7 -4.59 61.01 -17.22
N ARG A 8 -4.84 60.09 -16.28
CA ARG A 8 -3.89 59.06 -15.92
C ARG A 8 -4.00 57.92 -16.93
N ALA A 9 -2.90 57.63 -17.62
CA ALA A 9 -2.75 56.49 -18.47
C ALA A 9 -2.83 55.21 -17.63
N ALA A 10 -3.69 54.29 -18.03
CA ALA A 10 -3.68 52.93 -17.52
C ALA A 10 -2.44 52.19 -18.00
N PRO A 11 -1.71 51.44 -17.17
CA PRO A 11 -0.68 50.57 -17.67
C PRO A 11 -1.31 49.36 -18.35
N LEU A 12 -0.86 49.14 -19.57
CA LEU A 12 -1.09 47.96 -20.38
C LEU A 12 -0.59 46.71 -19.60
N CYS A 13 -1.49 45.93 -19.03
CA CYS A 13 -1.13 44.62 -18.53
C CYS A 13 -0.81 43.72 -19.72
N VAL A 14 0.47 43.60 -20.01
CA VAL A 14 1.00 42.53 -20.83
C VAL A 14 0.74 41.25 -20.07
N LEU A 15 -0.19 40.44 -20.55
CA LEU A 15 -0.35 39.05 -20.17
C LEU A 15 0.87 38.28 -20.67
N LEU A 16 1.92 38.26 -19.86
CA LEU A 16 2.93 37.20 -19.96
C LEU A 16 2.24 35.93 -19.48
N THR A 17 1.82 35.11 -20.42
CA THR A 17 1.60 33.69 -20.21
C THR A 17 2.95 33.06 -19.87
N GLY A 18 3.37 33.27 -18.64
CA GLY A 18 4.42 32.46 -18.05
C GLY A 18 3.86 31.06 -17.93
N LEU A 19 4.36 30.15 -18.78
CA LEU A 19 4.36 28.73 -18.49
C LEU A 19 5.16 28.54 -17.20
N LEU A 20 4.50 28.71 -16.07
CA LEU A 20 4.89 28.07 -14.84
C LEU A 20 4.67 26.57 -15.10
N ALA A 21 5.74 25.89 -15.51
CA ALA A 21 5.91 24.49 -15.25
C ALA A 21 5.86 24.34 -13.71
N GLY A 22 4.68 24.48 -13.16
CA GLY A 22 4.35 23.96 -11.86
C GLY A 22 4.57 22.46 -11.99
N THR A 23 5.70 21.99 -11.52
CA THR A 23 5.82 20.61 -11.06
C THR A 23 4.79 20.47 -9.96
N LEU A 24 3.55 20.22 -10.39
CA LEU A 24 2.57 19.56 -9.55
C LEU A 24 3.24 18.25 -9.14
N LEU A 25 3.82 18.25 -7.95
CA LEU A 25 4.04 17.06 -7.19
C LEU A 25 2.65 16.43 -7.06
N ARG A 26 2.30 15.65 -8.05
CA ARG A 26 1.17 14.73 -7.93
C ARG A 26 1.45 13.95 -6.67
N PRO A 27 0.49 13.82 -5.76
CA PRO A 27 0.60 12.75 -4.78
C PRO A 27 0.80 11.50 -5.62
N THR A 28 1.98 10.90 -5.52
CA THR A 28 2.22 9.60 -6.12
C THR A 28 1.36 8.64 -5.32
N SER A 29 0.10 8.57 -5.71
CA SER A 29 -0.76 7.48 -5.33
C SER A 29 0.02 6.20 -5.53
N ALA A 30 -0.04 5.29 -4.59
CA ALA A 30 0.48 3.94 -4.82
C ALA A 30 -0.08 3.33 -6.12
N ALA A 31 -1.23 3.81 -6.57
CA ALA A 31 -1.81 3.52 -7.87
C ALA A 31 -0.95 3.96 -9.06
N HIS A 32 -0.16 5.01 -8.94
CA HIS A 32 0.72 5.44 -10.04
C HIS A 32 2.00 4.63 -10.16
N ALA A 33 2.20 3.64 -9.30
CA ALA A 33 3.11 2.54 -9.57
C ALA A 33 2.53 1.51 -10.58
N GLN A 34 1.44 1.82 -11.22
CA GLN A 34 1.12 1.24 -12.53
C GLN A 34 2.15 1.82 -13.49
N ALA A 35 3.33 1.20 -13.48
CA ALA A 35 4.37 1.57 -14.40
C ALA A 35 3.89 1.27 -15.81
N GLU A 36 4.06 2.23 -16.68
CA GLU A 36 4.09 1.96 -18.11
C GLU A 36 5.00 0.76 -18.39
N PRO A 37 4.69 -0.10 -19.34
CA PRO A 37 5.52 -1.24 -19.68
C PRO A 37 6.89 -0.74 -20.13
N SER A 38 7.92 -0.95 -19.31
CA SER A 38 9.31 -0.74 -19.73
C SER A 38 9.74 -1.87 -20.65
N PRO A 39 10.42 -1.59 -21.76
CA PRO A 39 10.91 -2.62 -22.67
C PRO A 39 11.93 -3.55 -21.98
N ALA A 40 11.78 -4.85 -22.21
CA ALA A 40 12.56 -5.90 -21.60
C ALA A 40 13.94 -6.06 -22.25
N MET A 41 14.95 -6.38 -21.44
CA MET A 41 16.25 -6.93 -21.87
C MET A 41 16.51 -8.24 -21.12
N PRO A 42 17.05 -9.28 -21.77
CA PRO A 42 17.16 -10.62 -21.17
C PRO A 42 18.44 -10.79 -20.33
N SER A 43 18.34 -11.48 -19.21
CA SER A 43 19.50 -12.01 -18.48
C SER A 43 19.16 -13.35 -17.79
N LYS A 44 20.00 -14.34 -18.03
CA LYS A 44 19.96 -15.67 -17.40
C LYS A 44 20.69 -15.62 -16.05
N ALA A 45 20.07 -16.05 -14.97
CA ALA A 45 20.75 -16.35 -13.70
C ALA A 45 19.99 -17.41 -12.90
N ALA A 46 20.73 -18.19 -12.13
CA ALA A 46 20.30 -19.37 -11.42
C ALA A 46 19.21 -19.11 -10.37
N THR A 47 18.22 -19.99 -10.37
CA THR A 47 17.04 -20.02 -9.51
C THR A 47 17.34 -20.86 -8.27
N ALA A 48 17.04 -20.31 -7.09
CA ALA A 48 16.78 -21.14 -5.91
C ALA A 48 15.27 -21.43 -5.91
N ASP A 49 14.90 -22.69 -5.73
CA ASP A 49 13.53 -23.18 -5.78
C ASP A 49 12.67 -22.48 -4.73
N LEU A 50 11.71 -21.70 -5.21
CA LEU A 50 10.48 -21.46 -4.50
C LEU A 50 9.40 -22.33 -5.14
N THR A 51 8.55 -22.90 -4.33
CA THR A 51 7.43 -23.77 -4.72
C THR A 51 6.64 -23.15 -5.89
N PRO A 52 6.13 -23.96 -6.83
CA PRO A 52 5.46 -23.45 -8.02
C PRO A 52 4.31 -22.48 -7.69
N PRO A 53 3.98 -21.57 -8.62
CA PRO A 53 2.94 -20.57 -8.40
C PRO A 53 1.66 -21.26 -7.95
N SER A 54 1.31 -21.08 -6.71
CA SER A 54 0.09 -21.60 -6.16
C SER A 54 -1.03 -20.64 -6.47
N ALA A 55 -1.94 -21.10 -7.29
CA ALA A 55 -3.29 -20.60 -7.46
C ALA A 55 -3.45 -19.08 -7.60
N SER A 56 -3.82 -18.65 -8.77
CA SER A 56 -4.60 -17.43 -9.01
C SER A 56 -5.89 -17.50 -8.18
N ALA A 57 -6.35 -16.39 -7.59
CA ALA A 57 -7.70 -16.28 -7.05
C ALA A 57 -8.78 -16.41 -8.14
N ARG A 58 -8.35 -16.65 -9.38
CA ARG A 58 -9.19 -16.76 -10.58
C ARG A 58 -10.09 -15.54 -10.77
N LEU A 59 -9.53 -14.36 -10.51
CA LEU A 59 -10.21 -13.14 -10.89
C LEU A 59 -10.46 -13.14 -12.39
N ARG A 60 -11.49 -12.44 -12.80
CA ARG A 60 -11.80 -12.25 -14.21
C ARG A 60 -10.63 -11.55 -14.91
N VAL A 61 -10.68 -11.49 -16.21
CA VAL A 61 -9.65 -10.85 -17.05
C VAL A 61 -9.31 -9.46 -16.51
N ASP A 62 -7.99 -9.14 -16.45
CA ASP A 62 -7.43 -7.91 -15.94
C ASP A 62 -7.64 -7.70 -14.42
N GLY A 63 -7.44 -8.78 -13.66
CA GLY A 63 -7.46 -8.76 -12.19
C GLY A 63 -6.11 -8.44 -11.57
N SER A 64 -6.14 -7.74 -10.43
CA SER A 64 -4.97 -7.41 -9.62
C SER A 64 -5.33 -7.45 -8.14
N LEU A 65 -4.54 -8.15 -7.33
CA LEU A 65 -4.65 -8.12 -5.87
C LEU A 65 -3.74 -7.03 -5.30
N SER A 66 -4.28 -6.28 -4.35
CA SER A 66 -3.63 -5.12 -3.74
C SER A 66 -3.12 -5.39 -2.33
N ASP A 67 -3.86 -6.18 -1.53
CA ASP A 67 -3.53 -6.45 -0.13
C ASP A 67 -4.05 -7.80 0.35
N ILE A 68 -3.48 -8.31 1.45
CA ILE A 68 -3.76 -9.63 2.00
C ILE A 68 -3.61 -9.64 3.52
N VAL A 69 -4.51 -10.32 4.21
CA VAL A 69 -4.43 -10.61 5.65
C VAL A 69 -4.75 -12.06 5.94
N ALA A 70 -3.91 -12.72 6.74
CA ALA A 70 -4.15 -14.10 7.21
C ALA A 70 -4.54 -14.09 8.70
N LEU A 71 -5.54 -14.88 9.03
CA LEU A 71 -5.98 -15.20 10.39
C LEU A 71 -5.60 -16.61 10.81
N GLY A 72 -5.30 -17.46 9.85
CA GLY A 72 -4.83 -18.83 9.94
C GLY A 72 -4.40 -19.33 8.58
N PRO A 73 -3.76 -20.51 8.49
CA PRO A 73 -3.33 -21.08 7.21
C PRO A 73 -4.50 -21.47 6.28
N ASP A 74 -5.68 -21.61 6.84
CA ASP A 74 -6.96 -21.92 6.18
C ASP A 74 -7.95 -20.74 6.19
N ASN A 75 -7.53 -19.56 6.61
CA ASN A 75 -8.38 -18.38 6.70
C ASN A 75 -7.58 -17.13 6.28
N VAL A 76 -7.56 -16.87 4.96
CA VAL A 76 -6.82 -15.76 4.38
C VAL A 76 -7.74 -14.93 3.48
N TRP A 77 -7.66 -13.62 3.61
CA TRP A 77 -8.48 -12.67 2.88
C TRP A 77 -7.59 -11.79 2.01
N ALA A 78 -7.96 -11.62 0.75
CA ALA A 78 -7.27 -10.71 -0.15
C ALA A 78 -8.27 -9.77 -0.84
N VAL A 79 -7.80 -8.58 -1.19
CA VAL A 79 -8.59 -7.54 -1.87
C VAL A 79 -7.85 -7.00 -3.06
N GLY A 80 -8.60 -6.47 -4.02
CA GLY A 80 -8.02 -5.90 -5.23
C GLY A 80 -9.08 -5.33 -6.15
N GLN A 81 -8.87 -5.50 -7.45
CA GLN A 81 -9.80 -5.06 -8.49
C GLN A 81 -9.78 -5.99 -9.70
N GLU A 82 -10.90 -6.00 -10.43
CA GLU A 82 -11.05 -6.47 -11.79
C GLU A 82 -11.24 -5.28 -12.74
N GLY A 83 -10.97 -5.44 -14.03
CA GLY A 83 -11.12 -4.38 -15.02
C GLY A 83 -10.14 -3.23 -14.82
N VAL A 84 -8.86 -3.53 -14.61
CA VAL A 84 -7.80 -2.55 -14.25
C VAL A 84 -7.68 -1.37 -15.21
N TRP A 85 -8.06 -1.56 -16.49
CA TRP A 85 -7.92 -0.55 -17.55
C TRP A 85 -9.12 0.36 -17.72
N ASP A 86 -10.23 0.02 -17.12
CA ASP A 86 -11.48 0.76 -17.29
C ASP A 86 -11.98 1.26 -15.94
N ASP A 87 -11.72 2.53 -15.64
CA ASP A 87 -12.12 3.16 -14.39
C ASP A 87 -13.63 3.11 -14.15
N TRP A 88 -14.44 2.98 -15.22
CA TRP A 88 -15.90 2.89 -15.13
C TRP A 88 -16.41 1.47 -14.95
N GLN A 89 -15.67 0.47 -15.45
CA GLN A 89 -16.00 -0.94 -15.34
C GLN A 89 -15.14 -1.67 -14.31
N SER A 90 -14.12 -0.99 -13.74
CA SER A 90 -13.33 -1.56 -12.68
C SER A 90 -14.23 -1.93 -11.49
N ARG A 91 -13.98 -3.08 -10.92
CA ARG A 91 -14.75 -3.58 -9.77
C ARG A 91 -13.80 -3.99 -8.65
N GLY A 92 -14.01 -3.45 -7.46
CA GLY A 92 -13.36 -3.91 -6.25
C GLY A 92 -13.75 -5.34 -5.94
N VAL A 93 -12.77 -6.17 -5.61
CA VAL A 93 -12.97 -7.59 -5.31
C VAL A 93 -12.44 -7.94 -3.94
N ILE A 94 -13.14 -8.86 -3.29
CA ILE A 94 -12.73 -9.53 -2.06
C ILE A 94 -12.74 -11.02 -2.33
N THR A 95 -11.68 -11.71 -1.93
CA THR A 95 -11.58 -13.15 -2.05
C THR A 95 -11.08 -13.78 -0.75
N HIS A 96 -11.58 -14.96 -0.42
CA HIS A 96 -11.31 -15.69 0.80
C HIS A 96 -10.75 -17.08 0.48
N TRP A 97 -9.62 -17.43 1.09
CA TRP A 97 -9.04 -18.76 1.12
C TRP A 97 -9.54 -19.53 2.33
N ASP A 98 -10.17 -20.67 2.10
CA ASP A 98 -10.78 -21.54 3.11
C ASP A 98 -9.90 -22.77 3.46
N GLY A 99 -8.61 -22.73 3.05
CA GLY A 99 -7.69 -23.86 3.18
C GLY A 99 -7.70 -24.81 1.97
N ARG A 100 -8.63 -24.63 1.01
CA ARG A 100 -8.80 -25.49 -0.17
C ARG A 100 -8.91 -24.69 -1.46
N SER A 101 -9.65 -23.61 -1.44
CA SER A 101 -9.93 -22.79 -2.63
C SER A 101 -10.07 -21.31 -2.28
N TRP A 102 -9.81 -20.46 -3.27
CA TRP A 102 -10.13 -19.05 -3.21
C TRP A 102 -11.57 -18.84 -3.69
N ASN A 103 -12.37 -18.21 -2.87
CA ASN A 103 -13.79 -17.96 -3.12
C ASN A 103 -14.05 -16.45 -3.16
N ALA A 104 -14.75 -16.00 -4.19
CA ALA A 104 -15.21 -14.60 -4.25
C ALA A 104 -16.21 -14.32 -3.13
N VAL A 105 -16.11 -13.14 -2.53
CA VAL A 105 -16.99 -12.72 -1.44
C VAL A 105 -17.75 -11.46 -1.85
N ASP A 106 -19.06 -11.48 -1.65
CA ASP A 106 -19.95 -10.41 -2.07
C ASP A 106 -19.86 -9.19 -1.12
N ILE A 107 -20.01 -8.02 -1.72
CA ILE A 107 -20.23 -6.76 -1.01
C ILE A 107 -21.71 -6.42 -1.12
N ARG A 108 -22.37 -6.36 0.01
CA ARG A 108 -23.80 -6.01 0.12
C ARG A 108 -23.95 -4.50 0.35
N ASN A 109 -25.17 -3.99 0.16
CA ASN A 109 -25.53 -2.58 0.40
C ASN A 109 -24.63 -1.60 -0.37
N ASP A 110 -24.23 -1.99 -1.56
CA ASP A 110 -23.25 -1.27 -2.40
C ASP A 110 -23.93 -0.58 -3.60
N ALA A 111 -24.64 0.51 -3.32
CA ALA A 111 -25.29 1.29 -4.37
C ALA A 111 -24.30 2.09 -5.24
N SER A 112 -23.10 2.39 -4.73
CA SER A 112 -22.10 3.20 -5.43
C SER A 112 -21.06 2.40 -6.19
N GLY A 113 -20.86 1.15 -5.83
CA GLY A 113 -19.83 0.28 -6.39
C GLY A 113 -18.41 0.59 -5.89
N ALA A 114 -17.64 -0.47 -5.61
CA ALA A 114 -16.22 -0.38 -5.36
C ALA A 114 -15.47 -0.33 -6.70
N GLY A 115 -14.68 0.71 -6.92
CA GLY A 115 -13.79 0.78 -8.08
C GLY A 115 -12.48 0.00 -7.87
N ARG A 116 -11.85 0.16 -6.71
CA ARG A 116 -10.64 -0.55 -6.32
C ARG A 116 -10.55 -0.68 -4.81
N LEU A 117 -10.32 -1.87 -4.31
CA LEU A 117 -9.94 -2.06 -2.91
C LEU A 117 -8.41 -2.10 -2.78
N ARG A 118 -7.90 -1.34 -1.81
CA ARG A 118 -6.45 -1.10 -1.64
C ARG A 118 -5.85 -1.83 -0.47
N SER A 119 -6.60 -1.97 0.63
CA SER A 119 -6.08 -2.57 1.85
C SER A 119 -7.18 -3.29 2.61
N VAL A 120 -6.80 -4.37 3.30
CA VAL A 120 -7.66 -5.22 4.11
C VAL A 120 -7.02 -5.48 5.47
N ALA A 121 -7.83 -5.50 6.53
CA ALA A 121 -7.40 -5.83 7.87
C ALA A 121 -8.47 -6.65 8.60
N ALA A 122 -8.06 -7.46 9.55
CA ALA A 122 -8.93 -8.23 10.40
C ALA A 122 -8.63 -7.95 11.87
N ALA A 123 -9.67 -7.61 12.64
CA ALA A 123 -9.63 -7.56 14.10
C ALA A 123 -9.95 -8.93 14.72
N SER A 124 -10.74 -9.72 13.99
CA SER A 124 -11.13 -11.09 14.35
C SER A 124 -11.64 -11.82 13.09
N PRO A 125 -11.92 -13.13 13.13
CA PRO A 125 -12.54 -13.84 12.00
C PRO A 125 -13.91 -13.28 11.56
N THR A 126 -14.60 -12.56 12.44
CA THR A 126 -15.92 -11.97 12.19
C THR A 126 -15.91 -10.44 12.20
N GLU A 127 -14.74 -9.83 12.23
CA GLU A 127 -14.57 -8.38 12.12
C GLU A 127 -13.42 -8.05 11.18
N LEU A 128 -13.77 -7.85 9.91
CA LEU A 128 -12.84 -7.48 8.86
C LEU A 128 -13.18 -6.10 8.33
N TRP A 129 -12.19 -5.43 7.75
CA TRP A 129 -12.34 -4.11 7.17
C TRP A 129 -11.54 -4.03 5.88
N ALA A 130 -12.12 -3.43 4.85
CA ALA A 130 -11.36 -3.09 3.65
C ALA A 130 -11.66 -1.65 3.24
N VAL A 131 -10.66 -1.02 2.61
CA VAL A 131 -10.75 0.35 2.14
C VAL A 131 -10.25 0.49 0.70
N GLY A 132 -10.75 1.49 0.01
CA GLY A 132 -10.36 1.77 -1.36
C GLY A 132 -11.05 3.00 -1.94
N GLU A 133 -11.41 2.91 -3.21
CA GLU A 133 -12.06 3.95 -3.99
C GLU A 133 -13.46 3.52 -4.42
N GLY A 134 -14.42 4.42 -4.31
CA GLY A 134 -15.76 4.23 -4.87
C GLY A 134 -15.90 4.93 -6.23
N HIS A 135 -16.83 4.47 -7.05
CA HIS A 135 -17.15 5.14 -8.32
C HIS A 135 -17.78 6.53 -8.13
N ASP A 136 -18.25 6.82 -6.92
CA ASP A 136 -18.76 8.13 -6.54
C ASP A 136 -17.65 9.16 -6.21
N SER A 137 -16.40 8.85 -6.51
CA SER A 137 -15.19 9.64 -6.18
C SER A 137 -14.97 9.85 -4.69
N ARG A 138 -15.61 9.04 -3.84
CA ARG A 138 -15.41 9.02 -2.40
C ARG A 138 -14.58 7.81 -1.99
N PRO A 139 -13.88 7.88 -0.86
CA PRO A 139 -13.27 6.68 -0.28
C PRO A 139 -14.31 5.60 -0.04
N TYR A 140 -13.92 4.39 -0.31
CA TYR A 140 -14.77 3.22 -0.13
C TYR A 140 -14.35 2.47 1.13
N VAL A 141 -15.30 2.22 2.04
CA VAL A 141 -15.08 1.49 3.28
C VAL A 141 -16.10 0.38 3.39
N VAL A 142 -15.65 -0.82 3.65
CA VAL A 142 -16.53 -1.99 3.92
C VAL A 142 -16.13 -2.70 5.18
N ARG A 143 -17.11 -3.27 5.88
CA ARG A 143 -16.96 -4.12 7.04
C ARG A 143 -17.45 -5.52 6.74
N GLY A 144 -16.63 -6.52 7.08
CA GLY A 144 -16.93 -7.94 6.92
C GLY A 144 -17.32 -8.61 8.23
N ASP A 145 -18.19 -9.61 8.13
CA ASP A 145 -18.64 -10.46 9.23
C ASP A 145 -18.02 -11.88 9.20
N GLY A 146 -17.07 -12.11 8.28
CA GLY A 146 -16.44 -13.41 8.02
C GLY A 146 -17.15 -14.23 6.93
N SER A 147 -18.30 -13.77 6.42
CA SER A 147 -19.03 -14.41 5.33
C SER A 147 -19.30 -13.47 4.15
N SER A 148 -19.49 -12.20 4.42
CA SER A 148 -19.80 -11.16 3.46
C SER A 148 -19.34 -9.81 3.98
N PHE A 149 -19.36 -8.79 3.13
CA PHE A 149 -19.02 -7.42 3.49
C PHE A 149 -20.20 -6.50 3.22
N ASP A 150 -20.36 -5.49 4.10
CA ASP A 150 -21.33 -4.42 3.93
C ASP A 150 -20.62 -3.08 3.74
N ARG A 151 -21.15 -2.25 2.84
CA ARG A 151 -20.71 -0.87 2.67
C ARG A 151 -20.96 -0.09 3.96
N VAL A 152 -19.93 0.64 4.41
CA VAL A 152 -20.00 1.53 5.57
C VAL A 152 -19.93 2.97 5.08
N ASP A 153 -20.96 3.75 5.39
CA ASP A 153 -20.92 5.19 5.17
C ASP A 153 -20.13 5.86 6.30
N VAL A 154 -19.08 6.53 5.94
CA VAL A 154 -18.27 7.36 6.83
C VAL A 154 -18.51 8.81 6.44
N GLY A 155 -19.55 9.42 6.99
CA GLY A 155 -20.04 10.75 6.60
C GLY A 155 -19.00 11.87 6.64
N GLU A 156 -17.93 11.73 7.42
CA GLU A 156 -16.82 12.69 7.47
C GLU A 156 -15.81 12.53 6.31
N LEU A 157 -15.85 11.46 5.53
CA LEU A 157 -15.03 11.31 4.33
C LEU A 157 -15.69 12.05 3.16
N ARG A 158 -14.89 12.73 2.35
CA ARG A 158 -15.32 13.62 1.27
C ARG A 158 -14.87 13.08 -0.07
N ALA A 159 -15.52 13.53 -1.13
CA ALA A 159 -15.01 13.37 -2.48
C ALA A 159 -13.58 13.95 -2.58
N GLY A 160 -12.67 13.23 -3.21
CA GLY A 160 -11.25 13.58 -3.31
C GLY A 160 -10.38 13.18 -2.13
N ASP A 161 -10.94 12.73 -1.01
CA ASP A 161 -10.14 12.03 0.01
C ASP A 161 -9.62 10.71 -0.56
N TRP A 162 -8.43 10.32 -0.14
CA TRP A 162 -7.83 9.08 -0.58
C TRP A 162 -7.44 8.21 0.62
N LEU A 163 -7.76 6.91 0.58
CA LEU A 163 -7.37 5.92 1.58
C LEU A 163 -6.42 4.89 0.97
N GLY A 164 -5.26 4.70 1.59
CA GLY A 164 -4.21 3.79 1.12
C GLY A 164 -4.04 2.54 1.97
N GLY A 165 -4.32 2.61 3.26
CA GLY A 165 -4.10 1.52 4.20
C GLY A 165 -5.14 1.48 5.30
N VAL A 166 -5.42 0.28 5.82
CA VAL A 166 -6.30 0.04 6.97
C VAL A 166 -5.67 -0.94 7.95
N ALA A 167 -5.89 -0.73 9.23
CA ALA A 167 -5.56 -1.69 10.29
C ALA A 167 -6.72 -1.77 11.29
N ALA A 168 -6.96 -2.95 11.82
CA ALA A 168 -8.04 -3.19 12.77
C ALA A 168 -7.54 -4.03 13.95
N VAL A 169 -8.06 -3.72 15.13
CA VAL A 169 -7.95 -4.50 16.36
C VAL A 169 -9.30 -4.44 17.07
N PRO A 170 -9.62 -5.34 18.00
CA PRO A 170 -10.89 -5.26 18.72
C PRO A 170 -11.17 -3.86 19.27
N GLY A 171 -12.32 -3.29 18.88
CA GLY A 171 -12.80 -1.99 19.30
C GLY A 171 -12.18 -0.78 18.60
N ARG A 172 -11.30 -0.98 17.60
CA ARG A 172 -10.75 0.12 16.79
C ARG A 172 -10.36 -0.29 15.39
N VAL A 173 -10.80 0.48 14.42
CA VAL A 173 -10.27 0.45 13.05
C VAL A 173 -9.64 1.81 12.72
N VAL A 174 -8.54 1.80 11.98
CA VAL A 174 -7.84 3.01 11.52
C VAL A 174 -7.56 2.87 10.03
N ALA A 175 -8.07 3.81 9.26
CA ALA A 175 -7.68 3.98 7.86
C ALA A 175 -6.82 5.23 7.71
N VAL A 176 -5.83 5.16 6.81
CA VAL A 176 -4.88 6.25 6.56
C VAL A 176 -4.82 6.62 5.10
N GLY A 177 -4.51 7.88 4.83
CA GLY A 177 -4.45 8.37 3.48
C GLY A 177 -4.08 9.84 3.38
N SER A 178 -4.78 10.56 2.50
CA SER A 178 -4.62 11.99 2.34
C SER A 178 -5.94 12.70 2.03
N ARG A 179 -6.02 13.95 2.48
CA ARG A 179 -7.05 14.95 2.15
C ARG A 179 -6.36 16.21 1.66
N ASP A 180 -6.70 16.69 0.48
CA ASP A 180 -6.11 17.90 -0.11
C ASP A 180 -4.57 17.91 -0.12
N GLY A 181 -3.96 16.73 -0.32
CA GLY A 181 -2.50 16.54 -0.28
C GLY A 181 -1.88 16.66 1.10
N GLN A 182 -2.67 16.48 2.16
CA GLN A 182 -2.23 16.43 3.57
C GLN A 182 -2.50 15.04 4.17
N PRO A 183 -1.63 14.52 5.04
CA PRO A 183 -1.83 13.24 5.70
C PRO A 183 -3.14 13.22 6.50
N MET A 184 -3.91 12.16 6.33
CA MET A 184 -5.23 11.99 6.95
C MET A 184 -5.32 10.64 7.68
N ILE A 185 -6.01 10.65 8.81
CA ILE A 185 -6.36 9.45 9.58
C ILE A 185 -7.86 9.46 9.82
N ALA A 186 -8.54 8.40 9.42
CA ALA A 186 -9.91 8.09 9.79
C ALA A 186 -9.89 6.99 10.86
N THR A 187 -10.55 7.23 11.97
CA THR A 187 -10.61 6.28 13.10
C THR A 187 -12.05 5.91 13.36
N GLY A 188 -12.38 4.62 13.29
CA GLY A 188 -13.65 4.05 13.68
C GLY A 188 -13.57 3.38 15.05
N THR A 189 -14.60 3.60 15.85
CA THR A 189 -14.83 2.97 17.16
C THR A 189 -16.32 2.66 17.33
N SER A 190 -16.72 2.07 18.44
CA SER A 190 -18.14 1.86 18.76
C SER A 190 -18.98 3.15 18.81
N SER A 191 -18.33 4.31 19.02
CA SER A 191 -18.98 5.63 19.05
C SER A 191 -19.09 6.31 17.67
N GLY A 192 -18.60 5.67 16.61
CA GLY A 192 -18.60 6.21 15.24
C GLY A 192 -17.21 6.49 14.70
N TRP A 193 -17.18 7.27 13.62
CA TRP A 193 -15.94 7.63 12.91
C TRP A 193 -15.53 9.07 13.23
N THR A 194 -14.22 9.30 13.25
CA THR A 194 -13.61 10.63 13.31
C THR A 194 -12.49 10.72 12.28
N VAL A 195 -12.43 11.82 11.54
CA VAL A 195 -11.39 12.06 10.53
C VAL A 195 -10.53 13.25 10.97
N THR A 196 -9.21 13.02 11.04
CA THR A 196 -8.24 14.06 11.43
C THR A 196 -7.19 14.22 10.34
N GLY A 197 -6.98 15.45 9.89
CA GLY A 197 -5.89 15.84 9.00
C GLY A 197 -4.64 16.27 9.76
N ARG A 198 -3.54 16.46 9.02
CA ARG A 198 -2.29 17.05 9.52
C ARG A 198 -1.90 18.23 8.65
N ASP A 199 -1.50 19.31 9.29
CA ASP A 199 -1.06 20.53 8.62
C ASP A 199 0.38 20.37 8.07
N SER A 200 0.51 19.51 7.07
CA SER A 200 1.77 19.28 6.34
C SER A 200 1.45 18.65 4.98
N ARG A 201 2.15 19.05 3.93
CA ARG A 201 1.99 18.35 2.64
C ARG A 201 2.60 16.95 2.71
N GLY A 202 1.82 15.96 2.30
CA GLY A 202 2.23 14.54 2.30
C GLY A 202 1.05 13.59 2.29
N THR A 203 1.35 12.30 2.40
CA THR A 203 0.39 11.20 2.36
C THR A 203 0.81 10.10 3.32
N LEU A 204 -0.14 9.45 3.97
CA LEU A 204 0.06 8.19 4.69
C LEU A 204 -0.35 7.03 3.77
N TYR A 205 0.47 5.99 3.74
CA TYR A 205 0.25 4.82 2.88
C TYR A 205 -0.08 3.56 3.67
N GLY A 206 0.63 3.32 4.77
CA GLY A 206 0.50 2.11 5.58
C GLY A 206 0.22 2.42 7.05
N VAL A 207 -0.45 1.48 7.71
CA VAL A 207 -0.78 1.56 9.13
C VAL A 207 -0.75 0.18 9.76
N ALA A 208 -0.24 0.09 10.99
CA ALA A 208 -0.31 -1.12 11.82
C ALA A 208 -0.74 -0.76 13.23
N LEU A 209 -1.70 -1.50 13.77
CA LEU A 209 -2.14 -1.40 15.15
C LEU A 209 -1.60 -2.59 15.95
N VAL A 210 -1.06 -2.31 17.12
CA VAL A 210 -0.69 -3.31 18.13
C VAL A 210 -1.82 -3.49 19.14
N SER A 211 -2.56 -2.42 19.39
CA SER A 211 -3.74 -2.39 20.24
C SER A 211 -4.59 -1.17 19.89
N ALA A 212 -5.74 -1.03 20.52
CA ALA A 212 -6.57 0.18 20.39
C ALA A 212 -5.85 1.48 20.81
N LYS A 213 -4.73 1.41 21.52
CA LYS A 213 -3.98 2.57 22.04
C LYS A 213 -2.55 2.68 21.52
N GLU A 214 -2.05 1.68 20.78
CA GLU A 214 -0.66 1.64 20.29
C GLU A 214 -0.62 1.22 18.83
N GLY A 215 0.19 1.91 18.02
CA GLY A 215 0.35 1.61 16.59
C GLY A 215 1.24 2.61 15.86
N TRP A 216 1.33 2.45 14.56
CA TRP A 216 2.16 3.23 13.67
C TRP A 216 1.42 3.51 12.36
N ALA A 217 1.58 4.72 11.83
CA ALA A 217 1.18 5.07 10.48
C ALA A 217 2.37 5.68 9.75
N VAL A 218 2.58 5.29 8.50
CA VAL A 218 3.77 5.63 7.73
C VAL A 218 3.43 6.20 6.37
N GLY A 219 4.31 7.03 5.86
CA GLY A 219 4.14 7.66 4.57
C GLY A 219 5.29 8.60 4.23
N GLU A 220 4.94 9.71 3.60
CA GLU A 220 5.89 10.75 3.22
C GLU A 220 5.34 12.15 3.43
N THR A 221 6.26 13.09 3.53
CA THR A 221 6.01 14.51 3.37
C THR A 221 7.06 15.11 2.42
N THR A 222 6.94 16.38 2.11
CA THR A 222 7.97 17.10 1.33
C THR A 222 9.36 17.05 1.97
N ARG A 223 9.45 16.67 3.25
CA ARG A 223 10.72 16.54 4.00
C ARG A 223 11.32 15.13 3.97
N GLY A 224 10.64 14.16 3.37
CA GLY A 224 11.04 12.75 3.30
C GLY A 224 10.12 11.83 4.10
N PRO A 225 10.62 10.69 4.60
CA PRO A 225 9.83 9.71 5.32
C PRO A 225 9.06 10.33 6.48
N PHE A 226 7.81 9.93 6.65
CA PHE A 226 6.94 10.44 7.69
C PHE A 226 6.34 9.27 8.48
N VAL A 227 6.37 9.40 9.81
CA VAL A 227 5.84 8.39 10.72
C VAL A 227 5.03 9.07 11.81
N LEU A 228 3.83 8.57 12.04
CA LEU A 228 3.01 8.86 13.20
C LEU A 228 3.03 7.66 14.14
N ARG A 229 3.13 7.91 15.43
CA ARG A 229 2.95 6.92 16.49
C ARG A 229 1.63 7.14 17.21
N LEU A 230 0.84 6.09 17.30
CA LEU A 230 -0.27 6.01 18.24
C LEU A 230 0.29 5.59 19.59
N SER A 231 0.10 6.40 20.62
CA SER A 231 0.50 6.07 22.00
C SER A 231 -0.50 6.65 22.97
N GLY A 232 -1.00 5.81 23.86
CA GLY A 232 -2.07 6.18 24.78
C GLY A 232 -3.35 6.64 24.05
N GLY A 233 -3.60 6.15 22.85
CA GLY A 233 -4.77 6.49 22.01
C GLY A 233 -4.64 7.80 21.23
N LYS A 234 -3.48 8.47 21.23
CA LYS A 234 -3.25 9.74 20.51
C LYS A 234 -2.14 9.60 19.47
N TRP A 235 -2.41 10.07 18.26
CA TRP A 235 -1.42 10.11 17.18
C TRP A 235 -0.48 11.30 17.31
N LYS A 236 0.83 11.04 17.30
CA LYS A 236 1.89 12.06 17.38
C LYS A 236 2.97 11.78 16.33
N PRO A 237 3.58 12.80 15.71
CA PRO A 237 4.74 12.62 14.84
C PRO A 237 5.90 11.98 15.60
N ALA A 238 6.50 10.95 14.99
CA ALA A 238 7.72 10.32 15.48
C ALA A 238 8.95 10.89 14.76
N ARG A 239 10.08 10.97 15.47
CA ARG A 239 11.35 11.36 14.84
C ARG A 239 11.90 10.21 14.03
N VAL A 240 12.14 10.46 12.74
CA VAL A 240 12.76 9.52 11.81
C VAL A 240 14.02 10.11 11.18
N PRO A 241 14.95 9.31 10.67
CA PRO A 241 16.10 9.81 9.91
C PRO A 241 15.66 10.68 8.73
N ARG A 242 16.32 11.81 8.52
CA ARG A 242 16.09 12.66 7.35
C ARG A 242 16.69 11.99 6.11
N ILE A 243 15.86 11.61 5.17
CA ILE A 243 16.27 10.96 3.93
C ILE A 243 15.59 11.69 2.78
N LYS A 244 16.37 12.51 2.06
CA LYS A 244 15.86 13.26 0.91
C LYS A 244 15.34 12.31 -0.17
N GLY A 245 14.13 12.52 -0.65
CA GLY A 245 13.46 11.65 -1.61
C GLY A 245 13.03 10.29 -1.03
N GLY A 246 13.11 10.13 0.30
CA GLY A 246 12.65 8.92 0.97
C GLY A 246 11.14 8.95 1.23
N PHE A 247 10.52 7.79 1.15
CA PHE A 247 9.11 7.55 1.50
C PHE A 247 8.96 6.16 2.13
N LEU A 248 7.87 5.96 2.87
CA LEU A 248 7.50 4.68 3.45
C LEU A 248 6.14 4.25 2.92
N ARG A 249 6.00 2.98 2.56
CA ARG A 249 4.76 2.44 2.00
C ARG A 249 3.99 1.60 2.99
N ASP A 250 4.70 0.78 3.76
CA ASP A 250 4.07 -0.17 4.66
C ASP A 250 4.84 -0.30 5.97
N VAL A 251 4.18 -0.84 7.00
CA VAL A 251 4.74 -1.00 8.34
C VAL A 251 4.20 -2.26 9.02
N TYR A 252 5.12 -3.08 9.48
CA TYR A 252 4.87 -4.19 10.39
C TYR A 252 5.22 -3.79 11.82
N ALA A 253 4.34 -4.09 12.78
CA ALA A 253 4.57 -3.82 14.19
C ALA A 253 4.37 -5.09 15.01
N ARG A 254 5.47 -5.62 15.54
CA ARG A 254 5.45 -6.73 16.51
C ARG A 254 4.86 -6.29 17.86
N GLY A 255 5.03 -5.02 18.20
CA GLY A 255 4.58 -4.45 19.46
C GLY A 255 5.00 -2.99 19.61
N ALA A 256 4.63 -2.35 20.71
CA ALA A 256 4.94 -0.94 20.98
C ALA A 256 6.45 -0.60 20.98
N ARG A 257 7.32 -1.62 21.13
CA ARG A 257 8.79 -1.45 21.21
C ARG A 257 9.54 -1.93 19.98
N HIS A 258 8.86 -2.57 19.03
CA HIS A 258 9.48 -3.05 17.80
C HIS A 258 8.52 -2.91 16.62
N ALA A 259 8.97 -2.21 15.59
CA ALA A 259 8.28 -2.08 14.31
C ALA A 259 9.30 -1.90 13.18
N VAL A 260 8.93 -2.32 11.99
CA VAL A 260 9.72 -2.14 10.76
C VAL A 260 8.85 -1.49 9.70
N ALA A 261 9.32 -0.40 9.12
CA ALA A 261 8.67 0.29 8.02
C ALA A 261 9.53 0.19 6.76
N ILE A 262 8.90 -0.08 5.64
CA ILE A 262 9.58 -0.21 4.35
C ILE A 262 9.05 0.79 3.32
N GLY A 263 9.86 1.03 2.29
CA GLY A 263 9.51 1.91 1.18
C GLY A 263 10.70 2.12 0.25
N GLY A 264 10.94 3.33 -0.17
CA GLY A 264 12.00 3.63 -1.12
C GLY A 264 12.63 5.00 -0.98
N VAL A 265 13.65 5.21 -1.78
CA VAL A 265 14.32 6.52 -1.95
C VAL A 265 14.40 6.81 -3.44
N TYR A 266 13.76 7.88 -3.89
CA TYR A 266 13.93 8.41 -5.24
C TYR A 266 15.36 8.93 -5.42
N ARG A 267 16.03 8.51 -6.48
CA ARG A 267 17.34 9.02 -6.87
C ARG A 267 17.22 9.92 -8.10
N SER A 268 18.22 10.76 -8.31
CA SER A 268 18.29 11.65 -9.48
C SER A 268 18.24 10.92 -10.82
N SER A 269 18.58 9.64 -10.86
CA SER A 269 18.45 8.75 -12.02
C SER A 269 17.03 8.35 -12.37
N GLY A 270 16.01 8.79 -11.61
CA GLY A 270 14.63 8.33 -11.73
C GLY A 270 14.37 6.94 -11.12
N LYS A 271 15.41 6.28 -10.62
CA LYS A 271 15.30 4.94 -10.03
C LYS A 271 14.95 5.02 -8.53
N ILE A 272 14.21 4.03 -8.06
CA ILE A 272 13.88 3.86 -6.64
C ILE A 272 14.83 2.82 -6.04
N TYR A 273 15.33 3.11 -4.85
CA TYR A 273 16.16 2.19 -4.06
C TYR A 273 15.45 1.83 -2.77
N PRO A 274 15.48 0.56 -2.32
CA PRO A 274 14.83 0.13 -1.10
C PRO A 274 15.22 0.95 0.12
N LEU A 275 14.24 1.21 0.96
CA LEU A 275 14.40 1.82 2.28
C LEU A 275 13.71 0.94 3.31
N ALA A 276 14.42 0.62 4.40
CA ALA A 276 13.82 0.02 5.57
C ALA A 276 14.28 0.79 6.82
N LEU A 277 13.33 1.07 7.70
CA LEU A 277 13.55 1.70 8.99
C LEU A 277 13.05 0.76 10.09
N GLU A 278 13.79 0.69 11.20
CA GLU A 278 13.45 -0.10 12.38
C GLU A 278 13.23 0.81 13.58
N TRP A 279 12.16 0.57 14.34
CA TRP A 279 11.92 1.11 15.66
C TRP A 279 12.38 0.11 16.73
N ASN A 280 13.31 0.50 17.56
CA ASN A 280 13.89 -0.35 18.60
C ASN A 280 13.36 -0.04 20.03
N GLY A 281 12.19 0.59 20.13
CA GLY A 281 11.61 1.04 21.39
C GLY A 281 12.01 2.46 21.81
N LYS A 282 13.08 3.03 21.19
CA LYS A 282 13.62 4.36 21.54
C LYS A 282 13.70 5.29 20.33
N ARG A 283 14.13 4.79 19.17
CA ARG A 283 14.33 5.58 17.96
C ARG A 283 14.12 4.75 16.70
N TRP A 284 13.75 5.41 15.63
CA TRP A 284 13.82 4.86 14.27
C TRP A 284 15.25 4.96 13.74
N SER A 285 15.76 3.89 13.17
CA SER A 285 17.07 3.83 12.53
C SER A 285 17.00 3.10 11.19
N ARG A 286 17.91 3.44 10.28
CA ARG A 286 17.95 2.81 8.96
C ARG A 286 18.53 1.41 9.07
N MET A 287 17.84 0.43 8.50
CA MET A 287 18.36 -0.91 8.28
C MET A 287 19.22 -0.98 7.01
N ARG A 288 20.18 -1.89 6.96
CA ARG A 288 20.90 -2.19 5.73
C ARG A 288 20.04 -3.08 4.85
N VAL A 289 19.67 -2.59 3.67
CA VAL A 289 18.96 -3.32 2.60
C VAL A 289 19.85 -3.45 1.38
N PRO A 290 19.60 -4.37 0.44
CA PRO A 290 20.35 -4.46 -0.82
C PRO A 290 20.40 -3.11 -1.53
N ASN A 291 21.62 -2.65 -1.89
CA ASN A 291 21.83 -1.34 -2.53
C ASN A 291 21.73 -1.44 -4.06
N ARG A 292 20.55 -1.79 -4.56
CA ARG A 292 20.22 -1.85 -5.98
C ARG A 292 18.82 -1.30 -6.19
N ALA A 293 18.51 -0.85 -7.42
CA ALA A 293 17.18 -0.37 -7.74
C ALA A 293 16.16 -1.49 -7.57
N ALA A 294 15.17 -1.26 -6.72
CA ALA A 294 14.00 -2.10 -6.51
C ALA A 294 12.98 -1.30 -5.70
N GLU A 295 11.73 -1.71 -5.77
CA GLU A 295 10.62 -1.11 -5.05
C GLU A 295 10.08 -2.08 -4.00
N LEU A 296 9.80 -1.58 -2.79
CA LEU A 296 9.18 -2.37 -1.72
C LEU A 296 7.76 -1.86 -1.49
N TYR A 297 6.79 -2.77 -1.42
CA TYR A 297 5.37 -2.46 -1.31
C TYR A 297 4.74 -2.97 -0.01
N GLY A 298 5.00 -4.22 0.39
CA GLY A 298 4.42 -4.83 1.58
C GLY A 298 5.47 -5.45 2.49
N VAL A 299 5.23 -5.46 3.82
CA VAL A 299 6.09 -6.07 4.84
C VAL A 299 5.29 -6.80 5.90
N THR A 300 5.77 -7.97 6.30
CA THR A 300 5.24 -8.76 7.42
C THR A 300 6.36 -9.39 8.25
N GLY A 301 6.03 -10.05 9.35
CA GLY A 301 6.98 -10.76 10.20
C GLY A 301 6.33 -11.82 11.07
N ASP A 302 7.14 -12.77 11.53
CA ASP A 302 6.69 -13.92 12.35
C ASP A 302 6.59 -13.64 13.86
N GLY A 303 6.92 -12.44 14.28
CA GLY A 303 7.00 -12.13 15.69
C GLY A 303 8.33 -12.54 16.35
N ASP A 304 9.15 -13.39 15.76
CA ASP A 304 10.43 -13.89 16.31
C ASP A 304 11.66 -13.20 15.70
N GLY A 305 11.43 -12.25 14.80
CA GLY A 305 12.47 -11.40 14.22
C GLY A 305 12.77 -11.72 12.76
N ARG A 306 12.12 -12.72 12.16
CA ARG A 306 12.12 -12.90 10.71
C ARG A 306 11.10 -11.93 10.10
N LEU A 307 11.47 -11.32 8.97
CA LEU A 307 10.63 -10.41 8.22
C LEU A 307 10.65 -10.79 6.74
N TRP A 308 9.56 -10.54 6.07
CA TRP A 308 9.44 -10.63 4.62
C TRP A 308 8.97 -9.29 4.08
N ALA A 309 9.65 -8.81 3.05
CA ALA A 309 9.23 -7.64 2.31
C ALA A 309 9.15 -7.99 0.82
N VAL A 310 8.09 -7.55 0.18
CA VAL A 310 7.82 -7.87 -1.22
C VAL A 310 7.71 -6.61 -2.07
N GLY A 311 7.86 -6.77 -3.39
CA GLY A 311 7.78 -5.64 -4.28
C GLY A 311 8.11 -5.97 -5.73
N TYR A 312 8.95 -5.12 -6.35
CA TYR A 312 9.33 -5.20 -7.75
C TYR A 312 10.83 -4.94 -7.96
N ASP A 313 11.46 -5.78 -8.77
CA ASP A 313 12.84 -5.62 -9.20
C ASP A 313 12.91 -5.31 -10.72
N PRO A 314 13.16 -4.06 -11.12
CA PRO A 314 13.20 -3.70 -12.53
C PRO A 314 14.37 -4.35 -13.31
N ALA A 315 15.38 -4.90 -12.62
CA ALA A 315 16.45 -5.64 -13.28
C ALA A 315 16.05 -7.09 -13.59
N ARG A 316 14.99 -7.58 -12.97
CA ARG A 316 14.45 -8.93 -13.16
C ARG A 316 12.92 -8.90 -13.09
N PRO A 317 12.27 -8.25 -14.06
CA PRO A 317 10.84 -7.97 -14.00
C PRO A 317 9.97 -9.23 -14.02
N GLN A 318 10.50 -10.35 -14.52
CA GLN A 318 9.77 -11.61 -14.67
C GLN A 318 9.75 -12.47 -13.39
N GLU A 319 10.53 -12.09 -12.39
CA GLU A 319 10.70 -12.87 -11.16
C GLU A 319 9.98 -12.18 -9.98
N PRO A 320 9.25 -12.92 -9.14
CA PRO A 320 8.78 -12.42 -7.85
C PRO A 320 9.95 -11.86 -7.04
N PHE A 321 9.77 -10.70 -6.45
CA PHE A 321 10.81 -10.06 -5.66
C PHE A 321 10.45 -10.07 -4.19
N VAL A 322 11.20 -10.87 -3.43
CA VAL A 322 11.06 -11.02 -1.98
C VAL A 322 12.40 -10.71 -1.31
N LEU A 323 12.36 -9.95 -0.24
CA LEU A 323 13.46 -9.79 0.70
C LEU A 323 13.10 -10.49 2.01
N ARG A 324 13.92 -11.44 2.45
CA ARG A 324 13.82 -12.08 3.78
C ARG A 324 14.86 -11.51 4.71
N HIS A 325 14.46 -11.11 5.90
CA HIS A 325 15.34 -10.67 6.98
C HIS A 325 15.46 -11.78 8.02
N SER A 326 16.68 -12.19 8.32
CA SER A 326 16.99 -13.08 9.43
C SER A 326 18.43 -12.85 9.88
N GLY A 327 18.73 -13.04 11.17
CA GLY A 327 20.07 -12.86 11.71
C GLY A 327 20.65 -11.44 11.44
N GLY A 328 19.81 -10.41 11.45
CA GLY A 328 20.21 -9.01 11.23
C GLY A 328 20.52 -8.65 9.77
N ARG A 329 20.20 -9.50 8.81
CA ARG A 329 20.51 -9.29 7.38
C ARG A 329 19.31 -9.52 6.49
N TRP A 330 19.12 -8.66 5.49
CA TRP A 330 18.19 -8.85 4.39
C TRP A 330 18.88 -9.67 3.28
N ARG A 331 18.21 -10.71 2.80
CA ARG A 331 18.61 -11.51 1.64
C ARG A 331 17.50 -11.46 0.61
N THR A 332 17.86 -11.50 -0.67
CA THR A 332 16.89 -11.61 -1.75
C THR A 332 16.55 -13.09 -1.95
N GLU A 333 15.27 -13.38 -1.90
CA GLU A 333 14.68 -14.64 -2.35
C GLU A 333 13.89 -14.37 -3.63
N ARG A 334 13.80 -15.36 -4.50
CA ARG A 334 13.11 -15.24 -5.77
C ARG A 334 12.26 -16.47 -6.01
N GLY A 335 11.06 -16.25 -6.46
CA GLY A 335 10.17 -17.32 -6.91
C GLY A 335 10.49 -17.80 -8.32
N GLY A 336 9.77 -18.81 -8.75
CA GLY A 336 9.76 -19.24 -10.14
C GLY A 336 9.33 -18.11 -11.05
N GLY A 337 10.10 -17.81 -12.10
CA GLY A 337 9.76 -16.74 -13.02
C GLY A 337 8.47 -17.05 -13.81
N ALA A 338 7.70 -16.02 -14.12
CA ALA A 338 6.47 -16.16 -14.92
C ALA A 338 6.70 -16.62 -16.37
N GLY A 339 7.96 -16.68 -16.81
CA GLY A 339 8.35 -17.01 -18.19
C GLY A 339 7.92 -15.95 -19.20
N GLY A 340 8.59 -15.91 -20.36
CA GLY A 340 8.28 -14.94 -21.43
C GLY A 340 8.48 -13.48 -20.99
N ASP A 341 7.94 -12.54 -21.77
CA ASP A 341 8.00 -11.10 -21.43
C ASP A 341 6.81 -10.71 -20.56
N ARG A 342 6.88 -11.06 -19.31
CA ARG A 342 5.88 -10.73 -18.28
C ARG A 342 6.53 -9.94 -17.17
N THR A 343 5.77 -9.05 -16.55
CA THR A 343 6.22 -8.30 -15.37
C THR A 343 5.46 -8.79 -14.15
N VAL A 344 6.20 -9.23 -13.13
CA VAL A 344 5.67 -9.69 -11.85
C VAL A 344 5.79 -8.57 -10.82
N ARG A 345 4.71 -8.25 -10.13
CA ARG A 345 4.69 -7.31 -9.02
C ARG A 345 3.96 -7.91 -7.84
N LEU A 346 4.65 -8.08 -6.72
CA LEU A 346 4.03 -8.44 -5.44
C LEU A 346 3.67 -7.18 -4.68
N GLN A 347 2.40 -7.02 -4.31
CA GLN A 347 1.88 -5.80 -3.69
C GLN A 347 1.86 -5.87 -2.17
N ALA A 348 1.52 -7.02 -1.61
CA ALA A 348 1.42 -7.23 -0.17
C ALA A 348 1.86 -8.63 0.23
N VAL A 349 2.17 -8.81 1.50
CA VAL A 349 2.58 -10.09 2.10
C VAL A 349 2.02 -10.21 3.51
N THR A 350 1.57 -11.42 3.85
CA THR A 350 1.08 -11.77 5.18
C THR A 350 1.80 -13.00 5.71
N HIS A 351 1.84 -13.14 7.03
CA HIS A 351 2.41 -14.31 7.68
C HIS A 351 1.55 -14.74 8.87
N VAL A 352 1.31 -16.03 8.95
CA VAL A 352 0.85 -16.75 10.14
C VAL A 352 1.69 -18.01 10.28
N THR A 353 1.70 -18.63 11.44
CA THR A 353 2.46 -19.87 11.68
C THR A 353 2.11 -20.90 10.61
N GLY A 354 3.13 -21.39 9.91
CA GLY A 354 3.00 -22.39 8.84
C GLY A 354 2.64 -21.82 7.46
N LEU A 355 2.40 -20.51 7.32
CA LEU A 355 2.06 -19.92 6.04
C LEU A 355 2.62 -18.49 5.89
N THR A 356 3.41 -18.26 4.84
CA THR A 356 3.73 -16.93 4.37
C THR A 356 3.20 -16.80 2.94
N MET A 357 2.35 -15.83 2.67
CA MET A 357 1.70 -15.66 1.39
C MET A 357 1.81 -14.21 0.91
N ALA A 358 2.11 -14.03 -0.36
CA ALA A 358 2.16 -12.72 -1.02
C ALA A 358 1.16 -12.65 -2.16
N VAL A 359 0.65 -11.46 -2.43
CA VAL A 359 -0.29 -11.21 -3.52
C VAL A 359 0.16 -10.06 -4.41
N GLY A 360 -0.35 -10.08 -5.63
CA GLY A 360 -0.04 -9.03 -6.60
C GLY A 360 -0.65 -9.32 -7.96
N HIS A 361 0.14 -9.08 -9.00
CA HIS A 361 -0.27 -9.33 -10.37
C HIS A 361 0.92 -9.61 -11.30
N ILE A 362 0.60 -10.21 -12.43
CA ILE A 362 1.46 -10.36 -13.60
C ILE A 362 0.89 -9.48 -14.70
N VAL A 363 1.75 -8.74 -15.39
CA VAL A 363 1.38 -7.99 -16.60
C VAL A 363 2.10 -8.61 -17.80
N ASP A 364 1.36 -9.00 -18.83
CA ASP A 364 1.93 -9.54 -20.07
C ASP A 364 2.30 -8.42 -21.07
N ARG A 365 2.86 -8.80 -22.24
CA ARG A 365 3.24 -7.86 -23.31
C ARG A 365 2.08 -7.04 -23.87
N SER A 366 0.87 -7.56 -23.82
CA SER A 366 -0.33 -6.85 -24.29
C SER A 366 -0.87 -5.87 -23.26
N GLY A 367 -0.26 -5.82 -22.05
CA GLY A 367 -0.71 -5.02 -20.94
C GLY A 367 -1.81 -5.68 -20.11
N ARG A 368 -2.16 -6.94 -20.34
CA ARG A 368 -3.21 -7.66 -19.59
C ARG A 368 -2.70 -8.03 -18.20
N TYR A 369 -3.55 -7.78 -17.23
CA TYR A 369 -3.30 -8.13 -15.84
C TYR A 369 -3.85 -9.51 -15.50
N THR A 370 -3.08 -10.27 -14.75
CA THR A 370 -3.52 -11.53 -14.12
C THR A 370 -3.15 -11.45 -12.66
N ASP A 371 -4.09 -11.72 -11.77
CA ASP A 371 -3.83 -11.78 -10.34
C ASP A 371 -2.80 -12.86 -10.00
N LEU A 372 -2.00 -12.60 -8.99
CA LEU A 372 -0.92 -13.48 -8.54
C LEU A 372 -1.02 -13.70 -7.04
N ILE A 373 -0.92 -14.97 -6.65
CA ILE A 373 -0.77 -15.40 -5.28
C ILE A 373 0.46 -16.31 -5.20
N GLU A 374 1.41 -15.96 -4.34
CA GLU A 374 2.65 -16.69 -4.13
C GLU A 374 2.74 -17.18 -2.68
N THR A 375 3.05 -18.45 -2.50
CA THR A 375 3.51 -18.94 -1.20
C THR A 375 5.00 -18.68 -1.08
N VAL A 376 5.39 -17.88 -0.12
CA VAL A 376 6.80 -17.51 0.10
C VAL A 376 7.41 -18.48 1.09
N GLY A 377 8.38 -19.28 0.62
CA GLY A 377 9.22 -20.18 1.40
C GLY A 377 8.53 -20.85 2.58
N GLY A 378 8.11 -22.11 2.47
CA GLY A 378 7.84 -22.94 3.63
C GLY A 378 9.13 -23.01 4.46
N ASP A 379 9.05 -22.84 5.78
CA ASP A 379 10.15 -23.21 6.64
C ASP A 379 10.47 -24.68 6.34
N GLU A 380 11.67 -24.96 5.83
CA GLU A 380 12.23 -26.31 5.98
C GLU A 380 12.17 -26.61 7.47
N ALA A 381 11.35 -27.59 7.82
CA ALA A 381 11.31 -28.14 9.17
C ALA A 381 12.75 -28.55 9.52
N ALA A 382 13.33 -27.84 10.49
CA ALA A 382 14.62 -28.19 11.07
C ALA A 382 14.48 -29.44 11.94
#